data_bf0b628c011e6f66546b186e4a197c04
#
_entry.id   bf0b628c011e6f66546b186e4a197c04
#
_cell.length_a   1.000
_cell.length_b   1.000
_cell.length_c   1.000
_cell.angle_alpha   90.00
_cell.angle_beta   90.00
_cell.angle_gamma   90.00
#
_symmetry.space_group_name_H-M   'P 1'
#
loop_
_entity.id
_entity.type
_entity.pdbx_description
1 polymer ?
#
loop_
_entity_poly.entity_id
_entity_poly.type
_entity_poly.pdbx_seq_one_letter_code
_entity_poly.pdbx_strand_id
1 'polypeptide(L)'
;MGSFLEKVINEIDFNSINFGSTCFILPNKRSSKVFKNLILENISKPVFAPVIESIDSVVRRISGLEAVEMCEREHQLYFNFPKPHTSHNYKELYNSNVGIAFIKDSSEIEQNLQKVNKVFNDLIEINKIKSWGEKEVKNINYQQFLINLNASYSSFKDLLLSKGKGTTGICYSEAVNNLDYFKDTTNDVTLI
;
A
#
# COMPACT_ATOMS: atom_id res chain seq x y z
N MET A 1 -30.36 -10.22 -13.89
CA MET A 1 -29.03 -9.80 -14.38
C MET A 1 -28.01 -10.39 -13.42
N GLY A 2 -27.20 -11.35 -13.87
CA GLY A 2 -26.17 -11.99 -13.04
C GLY A 2 -25.10 -11.00 -12.59
N SER A 3 -24.46 -11.24 -11.45
CA SER A 3 -23.33 -10.45 -10.96
C SER A 3 -22.14 -10.58 -11.92
N PHE A 4 -21.19 -9.64 -11.85
CA PHE A 4 -19.95 -9.71 -12.66
C PHE A 4 -19.22 -11.06 -12.45
N LEU A 5 -19.11 -11.52 -11.22
CA LEU A 5 -18.47 -12.79 -10.89
C LEU A 5 -19.18 -14.01 -11.47
N GLU A 6 -20.51 -14.01 -11.55
CA GLU A 6 -21.26 -15.07 -12.24
C GLU A 6 -20.96 -15.11 -13.73
N LYS A 7 -20.79 -13.96 -14.38
CA LYS A 7 -20.39 -13.91 -15.78
C LYS A 7 -18.99 -14.50 -15.97
N VAL A 8 -18.02 -14.13 -15.13
CA VAL A 8 -16.67 -14.67 -15.16
C VAL A 8 -16.67 -16.19 -14.97
N ILE A 9 -17.45 -16.70 -14.02
CA ILE A 9 -17.57 -18.15 -13.78
C ILE A 9 -18.09 -18.89 -15.02
N ASN A 10 -19.08 -18.31 -15.71
CA ASN A 10 -19.66 -18.92 -16.91
C ASN A 10 -18.71 -18.95 -18.11
N GLU A 11 -17.65 -18.13 -18.12
CA GLU A 11 -16.61 -18.11 -19.14
C GLU A 11 -15.46 -19.08 -18.84
N ILE A 12 -15.38 -19.59 -17.60
CA ILE A 12 -14.34 -20.54 -17.20
C ILE A 12 -14.70 -21.95 -17.71
N ASP A 13 -13.84 -22.54 -18.51
CA ASP A 13 -13.96 -23.97 -18.85
C ASP A 13 -13.38 -24.84 -17.72
N PHE A 14 -14.27 -25.30 -16.86
CA PHE A 14 -13.92 -26.15 -15.71
C PHE A 14 -13.31 -27.50 -16.07
N ASN A 15 -13.38 -27.93 -17.33
CA ASN A 15 -12.80 -29.19 -17.78
C ASN A 15 -11.35 -29.04 -18.25
N SER A 16 -10.97 -27.85 -18.70
CA SER A 16 -9.61 -27.58 -19.23
C SER A 16 -8.67 -27.00 -18.16
N ILE A 17 -9.20 -26.38 -17.11
CA ILE A 17 -8.39 -25.74 -16.05
C ILE A 17 -7.84 -26.79 -15.07
N ASN A 18 -6.52 -26.72 -14.83
CA ASN A 18 -5.90 -27.42 -13.72
C ASN A 18 -5.98 -26.54 -12.45
N PHE A 19 -7.03 -26.75 -11.65
CA PHE A 19 -7.23 -26.02 -10.42
C PHE A 19 -6.08 -26.13 -9.41
N GLY A 20 -5.34 -27.23 -9.40
CA GLY A 20 -4.23 -27.43 -8.49
C GLY A 20 -3.03 -26.50 -8.75
N SER A 21 -2.90 -25.97 -9.99
CA SER A 21 -1.84 -25.04 -10.37
C SER A 21 -2.36 -23.63 -10.63
N THR A 22 -3.68 -23.36 -10.45
CA THR A 22 -4.28 -22.06 -10.76
C THR A 22 -4.48 -21.24 -9.49
N CYS A 23 -4.08 -19.97 -9.56
CA CYS A 23 -4.34 -18.98 -8.52
C CYS A 23 -5.26 -17.87 -9.07
N PHE A 24 -6.41 -17.68 -8.43
CA PHE A 24 -7.34 -16.60 -8.75
C PHE A 24 -7.08 -15.42 -7.82
N ILE A 25 -6.80 -14.24 -8.40
CA ILE A 25 -6.54 -13.02 -7.63
C ILE A 25 -7.72 -12.07 -7.82
N LEU A 26 -8.36 -11.71 -6.71
CA LEU A 26 -9.53 -10.84 -6.69
C LEU A 26 -9.26 -9.53 -5.93
N PRO A 27 -10.07 -8.48 -6.14
CA PRO A 27 -9.82 -7.17 -5.55
C PRO A 27 -9.82 -7.16 -4.02
N ASN A 28 -10.62 -8.02 -3.38
CA ASN A 28 -10.75 -8.05 -1.93
C ASN A 28 -11.19 -9.42 -1.40
N LYS A 29 -11.05 -9.63 -0.09
CA LYS A 29 -11.40 -10.89 0.60
C LYS A 29 -12.89 -11.27 0.47
N ARG A 30 -13.80 -10.28 0.35
CA ARG A 30 -15.23 -10.54 0.19
C ARG A 30 -15.49 -11.16 -1.19
N SER A 31 -14.96 -10.57 -2.24
CA SER A 31 -15.02 -11.10 -3.60
C SER A 31 -14.44 -12.51 -3.68
N SER A 32 -13.30 -12.76 -3.04
CA SER A 32 -12.67 -14.08 -2.97
C SER A 32 -13.59 -15.12 -2.34
N LYS A 33 -14.32 -14.77 -1.28
CA LYS A 33 -15.27 -15.68 -0.63
C LYS A 33 -16.47 -15.98 -1.52
N VAL A 34 -17.03 -14.97 -2.19
CA VAL A 34 -18.17 -15.14 -3.12
C VAL A 34 -17.74 -16.00 -4.31
N PHE A 35 -16.59 -15.70 -4.89
CA PHE A 35 -16.04 -16.44 -6.04
C PHE A 35 -15.78 -17.92 -5.70
N LYS A 36 -15.23 -18.19 -4.51
CA LYS A 36 -15.07 -19.56 -4.01
C LYS A 36 -16.38 -20.33 -3.97
N ASN A 37 -17.44 -19.71 -3.46
CA ASN A 37 -18.76 -20.36 -3.41
C ASN A 37 -19.30 -20.62 -4.82
N LEU A 38 -19.18 -19.66 -5.74
CA LEU A 38 -19.61 -19.84 -7.13
C LEU A 38 -18.83 -20.96 -7.84
N ILE A 39 -17.53 -21.11 -7.60
CA ILE A 39 -16.77 -22.24 -8.12
C ILE A 39 -17.32 -23.55 -7.57
N LEU A 40 -17.57 -23.64 -6.25
CA LEU A 40 -18.08 -24.87 -5.61
C LEU A 40 -19.47 -25.28 -6.16
N GLU A 41 -20.32 -24.34 -6.52
CA GLU A 41 -21.63 -24.60 -7.12
C GLU A 41 -21.56 -25.13 -8.56
N ASN A 42 -20.46 -24.84 -9.27
CA ASN A 42 -20.28 -25.23 -10.67
C ASN A 42 -19.39 -26.47 -10.87
N ILE A 43 -18.75 -26.97 -9.80
CA ILE A 43 -17.92 -28.18 -9.86
C ILE A 43 -18.78 -29.41 -9.55
N SER A 44 -18.85 -30.35 -10.49
CA SER A 44 -19.58 -31.62 -10.35
C SER A 44 -18.71 -32.82 -9.96
N LYS A 45 -17.38 -32.65 -9.96
CA LYS A 45 -16.41 -33.73 -9.67
C LYS A 45 -15.43 -33.28 -8.58
N PRO A 46 -14.89 -34.20 -7.76
CA PRO A 46 -13.83 -33.87 -6.82
C PRO A 46 -12.61 -33.32 -7.56
N VAL A 47 -12.19 -32.10 -7.21
CA VAL A 47 -10.99 -31.43 -7.74
C VAL A 47 -10.17 -30.84 -6.60
N PHE A 48 -8.86 -30.64 -6.84
CA PHE A 48 -8.06 -29.86 -5.92
C PHE A 48 -8.57 -28.41 -5.90
N ALA A 49 -8.76 -27.86 -4.70
CA ALA A 49 -9.22 -26.48 -4.57
C ALA A 49 -8.17 -25.52 -5.15
N PRO A 50 -8.56 -24.57 -6.02
CA PRO A 50 -7.65 -23.53 -6.48
C PRO A 50 -7.26 -22.60 -5.34
N VAL A 51 -6.12 -21.94 -5.49
CA VAL A 51 -5.74 -20.84 -4.61
C VAL A 51 -6.59 -19.63 -4.99
N ILE A 52 -7.31 -19.06 -4.02
CA ILE A 52 -8.13 -17.86 -4.23
C ILE A 52 -7.72 -16.81 -3.20
N GLU A 53 -7.05 -15.77 -3.67
CA GLU A 53 -6.49 -14.73 -2.81
C GLU A 53 -7.00 -13.33 -3.18
N SER A 54 -6.93 -12.40 -2.23
CA SER A 54 -7.11 -10.98 -2.53
C SER A 54 -5.79 -10.39 -3.02
N ILE A 55 -5.87 -9.32 -3.83
CA ILE A 55 -4.68 -8.61 -4.31
C ILE A 55 -3.78 -8.17 -3.15
N ASP A 56 -4.35 -7.69 -2.05
CA ASP A 56 -3.59 -7.31 -0.86
C ASP A 56 -2.81 -8.49 -0.24
N SER A 57 -3.38 -9.70 -0.25
CA SER A 57 -2.69 -10.90 0.25
C SER A 57 -1.51 -11.26 -0.64
N VAL A 58 -1.69 -11.20 -1.95
CA VAL A 58 -0.64 -11.46 -2.95
C VAL A 58 0.48 -10.44 -2.83
N VAL A 59 0.15 -9.14 -2.77
CA VAL A 59 1.12 -8.06 -2.61
C VAL A 59 1.95 -8.24 -1.35
N ARG A 60 1.34 -8.58 -0.22
CA ARG A 60 2.07 -8.85 1.03
C ARG A 60 3.00 -10.04 0.90
N ARG A 61 2.55 -11.11 0.26
CA ARG A 61 3.39 -12.30 0.03
C ARG A 61 4.59 -11.99 -0.86
N ILE A 62 4.40 -11.20 -1.92
CA ILE A 62 5.49 -10.78 -2.81
C ILE A 62 6.45 -9.82 -2.12
N SER A 63 5.91 -8.86 -1.35
CA SER A 63 6.75 -7.89 -0.61
C SER A 63 7.56 -8.51 0.52
N GLY A 64 7.13 -9.65 1.05
CA GLY A 64 7.71 -10.26 2.25
C GLY A 64 7.47 -9.47 3.54
N LEU A 65 6.56 -8.48 3.52
CA LEU A 65 6.28 -7.59 4.64
C LEU A 65 4.95 -7.91 5.33
N GLU A 66 4.95 -7.80 6.66
CA GLU A 66 3.72 -7.81 7.44
C GLU A 66 3.06 -6.42 7.45
N ALA A 67 1.73 -6.39 7.53
CA ALA A 67 1.03 -5.13 7.68
C ALA A 67 1.30 -4.52 9.07
N VAL A 68 1.72 -3.28 9.10
CA VAL A 68 1.83 -2.53 10.34
C VAL A 68 0.44 -2.18 10.90
N GLU A 69 0.21 -2.44 12.18
CA GLU A 69 -1.03 -2.05 12.86
C GLU A 69 -1.16 -0.53 13.00
N MET A 70 -2.40 -0.03 13.07
CA MET A 70 -2.68 1.40 13.10
C MET A 70 -1.99 2.10 14.26
N CYS A 71 -2.12 1.57 15.47
CA CYS A 71 -1.50 2.15 16.68
C CYS A 71 0.04 2.13 16.61
N GLU A 72 0.63 1.04 16.11
CA GLU A 72 2.08 0.94 15.95
C GLU A 72 2.58 1.94 14.91
N ARG A 73 1.86 2.10 13.81
CA ARG A 73 2.17 3.04 12.74
C ARG A 73 2.22 4.48 13.21
N GLU A 74 1.22 4.91 13.98
CA GLU A 74 1.14 6.25 14.55
C GLU A 74 2.25 6.49 15.58
N HIS A 75 2.50 5.51 16.44
CA HIS A 75 3.57 5.56 17.43
C HIS A 75 4.95 5.70 16.77
N GLN A 76 5.23 4.89 15.73
CA GLN A 76 6.51 4.93 15.02
C GLN A 76 6.72 6.28 14.30
N LEU A 77 5.69 6.85 13.72
CA LEU A 77 5.77 8.17 13.11
C LEU A 77 6.10 9.24 14.15
N TYR A 78 5.42 9.20 15.31
CA TYR A 78 5.64 10.15 16.39
C TYR A 78 7.09 10.18 16.89
N PHE A 79 7.71 9.01 17.09
CA PHE A 79 9.08 8.92 17.56
C PHE A 79 10.13 9.32 16.53
N ASN A 80 9.81 9.18 15.25
CA ASN A 80 10.72 9.54 14.16
C ASN A 80 10.51 10.96 13.62
N PHE A 81 9.53 11.69 14.15
CA PHE A 81 9.35 13.08 13.78
C PHE A 81 10.47 13.94 14.37
N PRO A 82 11.18 14.77 13.55
CA PRO A 82 12.23 15.62 14.06
C PRO A 82 11.65 16.57 15.10
N LYS A 83 12.23 16.52 16.31
CA LYS A 83 11.80 17.37 17.42
C LYS A 83 12.10 18.83 17.09
N PRO A 84 11.13 19.73 16.87
CA PRO A 84 11.44 21.15 16.79
C PRO A 84 12.04 21.60 18.13
N HIS A 85 13.02 22.46 18.09
CA HIS A 85 13.67 23.01 19.28
C HIS A 85 12.74 23.88 20.17
N THR A 86 11.46 24.00 19.80
CA THR A 86 10.45 24.78 20.53
C THR A 86 9.28 23.89 20.92
N SER A 87 9.02 23.84 22.21
CA SER A 87 8.22 22.88 22.95
C SER A 87 6.70 22.86 22.72
N HIS A 88 6.15 23.67 21.82
CA HIS A 88 4.70 23.86 21.69
C HIS A 88 4.02 23.02 20.59
N ASN A 89 4.72 22.61 19.53
CA ASN A 89 4.08 22.01 18.36
C ASN A 89 3.92 20.48 18.37
N TYR A 90 4.48 19.77 19.36
CA TYR A 90 4.39 18.31 19.41
C TYR A 90 3.03 17.77 19.82
N LYS A 91 2.40 18.43 20.81
CA LYS A 91 1.05 18.04 21.24
C LYS A 91 0.02 18.27 20.14
N GLU A 92 0.22 19.27 19.30
CA GLU A 92 -0.68 19.56 18.18
C GLU A 92 -0.55 18.55 17.04
N LEU A 93 0.66 18.07 16.73
CA LEU A 93 0.87 17.00 15.72
C LEU A 93 0.37 15.64 16.21
N TYR A 94 0.52 15.34 17.50
CA TYR A 94 0.02 14.10 18.10
C TYR A 94 -1.49 14.11 18.30
N ASN A 95 -2.05 15.25 18.68
CA ASN A 95 -3.50 15.46 18.82
C ASN A 95 -4.18 15.88 17.50
N SER A 96 -3.42 16.25 16.48
CA SER A 96 -3.98 16.62 15.18
C SER A 96 -4.06 15.40 14.27
N ASN A 97 -5.13 15.31 13.49
CA ASN A 97 -5.30 14.34 12.42
C ASN A 97 -4.22 14.44 11.32
N VAL A 98 -3.25 15.35 11.46
CA VAL A 98 -2.19 15.63 10.46
C VAL A 98 -1.27 14.43 10.29
N GLY A 99 -0.81 13.82 11.39
CA GLY A 99 0.06 12.63 11.32
C GLY A 99 -0.64 11.43 10.67
N ILE A 100 -1.92 11.22 11.01
CA ILE A 100 -2.75 10.15 10.42
C ILE A 100 -2.98 10.41 8.94
N ALA A 101 -3.35 11.65 8.58
CA ALA A 101 -3.53 12.05 7.20
C ALA A 101 -2.24 11.88 6.40
N PHE A 102 -1.11 12.33 6.96
CA PHE A 102 0.20 12.20 6.32
C PHE A 102 0.58 10.74 6.03
N ILE A 103 0.39 9.82 6.98
CA ILE A 103 0.66 8.39 6.74
C ILE A 103 -0.26 7.84 5.66
N LYS A 104 -1.54 8.22 5.69
CA LYS A 104 -2.53 7.78 4.70
C LYS A 104 -2.14 8.27 3.31
N ASP A 105 -1.87 9.56 3.15
CA ASP A 105 -1.52 10.18 1.87
C ASP A 105 -0.20 9.62 1.33
N SER A 106 0.81 9.45 2.18
CA SER A 106 2.07 8.82 1.80
C SER A 106 1.88 7.36 1.35
N SER A 107 1.04 6.60 2.05
CA SER A 107 0.71 5.24 1.67
C SER A 107 -0.04 5.17 0.33
N GLU A 108 -0.93 6.14 0.05
CA GLU A 108 -1.65 6.25 -1.20
C GLU A 108 -0.73 6.63 -2.38
N ILE A 109 0.23 7.54 -2.15
CA ILE A 109 1.27 7.88 -3.13
C ILE A 109 2.06 6.63 -3.52
N GLU A 110 2.49 5.82 -2.54
CA GLU A 110 3.25 4.59 -2.81
C GLU A 110 2.40 3.48 -3.45
N GLN A 111 1.11 3.35 -3.11
CA GLN A 111 0.19 2.44 -3.80
C GLN A 111 0.09 2.76 -5.29
N ASN A 112 0.18 4.03 -5.66
CA ASN A 112 0.26 4.49 -7.05
C ASN A 112 1.68 4.40 -7.64
N LEU A 113 2.59 3.68 -6.98
CA LEU A 113 3.98 3.47 -7.40
C LEU A 113 4.77 4.78 -7.60
N GLN A 114 4.37 5.84 -6.88
CA GLN A 114 5.08 7.11 -6.86
C GLN A 114 6.01 7.18 -5.64
N LYS A 115 7.14 7.86 -5.80
CA LYS A 115 8.09 8.08 -4.70
C LYS A 115 7.62 9.27 -3.86
N VAL A 116 7.31 9.04 -2.59
CA VAL A 116 6.89 10.09 -1.64
C VAL A 116 7.87 11.24 -1.61
N ASN A 117 9.19 10.94 -1.52
CA ASN A 117 10.24 11.96 -1.50
C ASN A 117 10.21 12.87 -2.74
N LYS A 118 9.90 12.30 -3.92
CA LYS A 118 9.79 13.10 -5.14
C LYS A 118 8.61 14.05 -5.06
N VAL A 119 7.45 13.57 -4.65
CA VAL A 119 6.24 14.40 -4.50
C VAL A 119 6.48 15.56 -3.51
N PHE A 120 7.16 15.30 -2.38
CA PHE A 120 7.50 16.36 -1.42
C PHE A 120 8.51 17.36 -2.00
N ASN A 121 9.51 16.91 -2.74
CA ASN A 121 10.46 17.81 -3.39
C ASN A 121 9.75 18.70 -4.42
N ASP A 122 8.86 18.13 -5.23
CA ASP A 122 8.06 18.89 -6.20
C ASP A 122 7.16 19.93 -5.50
N LEU A 123 6.54 19.58 -4.36
CA LEU A 123 5.77 20.53 -3.54
C LEU A 123 6.63 21.68 -2.99
N ILE A 124 7.85 21.39 -2.53
CA ILE A 124 8.80 22.41 -2.06
C ILE A 124 9.16 23.36 -3.20
N GLU A 125 9.45 22.84 -4.39
CA GLU A 125 9.79 23.66 -5.56
C GLU A 125 8.60 24.52 -6.02
N ILE A 126 7.39 23.95 -6.09
CA ILE A 126 6.16 24.71 -6.41
C ILE A 126 5.95 25.83 -5.40
N ASN A 127 6.17 25.57 -4.12
CA ASN A 127 6.02 26.58 -3.08
C ASN A 127 7.04 27.71 -3.21
N LYS A 128 8.29 27.41 -3.58
CA LYS A 128 9.31 28.43 -3.90
C LYS A 128 8.88 29.32 -5.04
N ILE A 129 8.30 28.76 -6.11
CA ILE A 129 7.82 29.53 -7.27
C ILE A 129 6.66 30.44 -6.87
N LYS A 130 5.69 29.95 -6.11
CA LYS A 130 4.53 30.72 -5.65
C LYS A 130 4.91 31.86 -4.71
N SER A 131 6.03 31.73 -4.00
CA SER A 131 6.51 32.74 -3.06
C SER A 131 7.33 33.86 -3.70
N TRP A 132 7.59 33.80 -4.99
CA TRP A 132 8.26 34.90 -5.71
C TRP A 132 7.39 36.15 -5.67
N GLY A 133 7.77 37.10 -4.76
CA GLY A 133 7.07 38.37 -4.58
C GLY A 133 6.27 38.50 -3.29
N GLU A 134 6.16 37.49 -2.44
CA GLU A 134 5.51 37.57 -1.13
C GLU A 134 6.51 37.73 0.01
N LYS A 135 6.07 38.36 1.14
CA LYS A 135 6.92 38.57 2.31
C LYS A 135 7.43 37.23 2.87
N GLU A 136 8.74 37.07 2.90
CA GLU A 136 9.54 35.85 3.13
C GLU A 136 9.17 34.98 4.36
N VAL A 137 8.65 35.55 5.44
CA VAL A 137 8.62 34.89 6.77
C VAL A 137 7.64 33.70 6.87
N LYS A 138 6.47 33.79 6.23
CA LYS A 138 5.46 32.70 6.29
C LYS A 138 5.87 31.48 5.45
N ASN A 139 6.62 31.71 4.41
CA ASN A 139 6.99 30.70 3.43
C ASN A 139 8.16 29.83 3.89
N ILE A 140 9.11 30.38 4.62
CA ILE A 140 10.26 29.67 5.18
C ILE A 140 9.80 28.59 6.17
N ASN A 141 8.84 28.89 7.04
CA ASN A 141 8.30 27.94 8.01
C ASN A 141 7.58 26.76 7.33
N TYR A 142 6.84 27.01 6.26
CA TYR A 142 6.13 25.97 5.53
C TYR A 142 7.10 25.07 4.73
N GLN A 143 8.10 25.63 4.08
CA GLN A 143 9.15 24.88 3.41
C GLN A 143 9.92 23.98 4.38
N GLN A 144 10.33 24.53 5.53
CA GLN A 144 11.00 23.74 6.57
C GLN A 144 10.12 22.62 7.11
N PHE A 145 8.82 22.87 7.25
CA PHE A 145 7.85 21.84 7.62
C PHE A 145 7.81 20.70 6.59
N LEU A 146 7.74 20.98 5.30
CA LEU A 146 7.75 19.97 4.23
C LEU A 146 9.06 19.18 4.20
N ILE A 147 10.21 19.85 4.39
CA ILE A 147 11.52 19.20 4.46
C ILE A 147 11.57 18.22 5.65
N ASN A 148 11.12 18.67 6.81
CA ASN A 148 11.09 17.85 8.01
C ASN A 148 10.14 16.66 7.86
N LEU A 149 8.99 16.87 7.23
CA LEU A 149 7.99 15.83 6.96
C LEU A 149 8.56 14.74 6.04
N ASN A 150 9.25 15.15 4.99
CA ASN A 150 9.92 14.25 4.04
C ASN A 150 11.02 13.42 4.72
N ALA A 151 11.86 14.06 5.54
CA ALA A 151 12.89 13.38 6.32
C ALA A 151 12.30 12.39 7.32
N SER A 152 11.20 12.76 7.99
CA SER A 152 10.48 11.89 8.93
C SER A 152 9.89 10.67 8.25
N TYR A 153 9.36 10.84 7.03
CA TYR A 153 8.83 9.72 6.27
C TYR A 153 9.93 8.73 5.90
N SER A 154 11.09 9.19 5.45
CA SER A 154 12.22 8.32 5.13
C SER A 154 12.64 7.49 6.35
N SER A 155 12.84 8.13 7.49
CA SER A 155 13.19 7.44 8.74
C SER A 155 12.10 6.46 9.21
N PHE A 156 10.84 6.83 9.06
CA PHE A 156 9.69 5.98 9.37
C PHE A 156 9.65 4.74 8.46
N LYS A 157 9.82 4.93 7.15
CA LYS A 157 9.87 3.82 6.18
C LYS A 157 11.02 2.86 6.48
N ASP A 158 12.23 3.39 6.69
CA ASP A 158 13.42 2.58 7.00
C ASP A 158 13.23 1.76 8.28
N LEU A 159 12.61 2.37 9.30
CA LEU A 159 12.31 1.67 10.55
C LEU A 159 11.29 0.55 10.35
N LEU A 160 10.23 0.75 9.58
CA LEU A 160 9.26 -0.29 9.29
C LEU A 160 9.90 -1.44 8.51
N LEU A 161 10.67 -1.13 7.48
CA LEU A 161 11.38 -2.13 6.67
C LEU A 161 12.37 -2.94 7.51
N SER A 162 13.09 -2.30 8.44
CA SER A 162 14.00 -3.00 9.36
C SER A 162 13.30 -4.00 10.28
N LYS A 163 11.99 -3.83 10.50
CA LYS A 163 11.14 -4.73 11.29
C LYS A 163 10.37 -5.75 10.43
N GLY A 164 10.59 -5.79 9.12
CA GLY A 164 9.82 -6.61 8.21
C GLY A 164 8.34 -6.18 8.09
N LYS A 165 8.04 -4.91 8.34
CA LYS A 165 6.69 -4.36 8.32
C LYS A 165 6.53 -3.26 7.28
N GLY A 166 5.28 -3.03 6.84
CA GLY A 166 4.97 -1.96 5.91
C GLY A 166 3.54 -1.46 6.01
N THR A 167 3.32 -0.19 5.62
CA THR A 167 1.99 0.28 5.25
C THR A 167 1.56 -0.41 3.96
N THR A 168 0.28 -0.33 3.61
CA THR A 168 -0.19 -0.88 2.34
C THR A 168 0.64 -0.35 1.16
N GLY A 169 0.94 0.95 1.12
CA GLY A 169 1.76 1.56 0.06
C GLY A 169 3.18 1.02 0.02
N ILE A 170 3.84 0.91 1.16
CA ILE A 170 5.18 0.32 1.25
C ILE A 170 5.16 -1.14 0.73
N CYS A 171 4.16 -1.93 1.11
CA CYS A 171 4.03 -3.29 0.60
C CYS A 171 3.88 -3.35 -0.93
N TYR A 172 3.10 -2.43 -1.53
CA TYR A 172 2.97 -2.34 -2.99
C TYR A 172 4.29 -1.97 -3.66
N SER A 173 4.99 -0.96 -3.13
CA SER A 173 6.30 -0.53 -3.64
C SER A 173 7.34 -1.65 -3.58
N GLU A 174 7.44 -2.35 -2.44
CA GLU A 174 8.40 -3.45 -2.26
C GLU A 174 8.00 -4.70 -3.06
N ALA A 175 6.70 -4.97 -3.25
CA ALA A 175 6.24 -6.06 -4.09
C ALA A 175 6.68 -5.87 -5.55
N VAL A 176 6.66 -4.64 -6.08
CA VAL A 176 7.17 -4.35 -7.42
C VAL A 176 8.66 -4.61 -7.52
N ASN A 177 9.44 -4.22 -6.49
CA ASN A 177 10.88 -4.47 -6.45
C ASN A 177 11.21 -5.98 -6.42
N ASN A 178 10.34 -6.79 -5.83
CA ASN A 178 10.53 -8.24 -5.68
C ASN A 178 9.85 -9.07 -6.79
N LEU A 179 9.19 -8.43 -7.77
CA LEU A 179 8.35 -9.12 -8.74
C LEU A 179 9.12 -10.10 -9.62
N ASP A 180 10.36 -9.78 -10.01
CA ASP A 180 11.18 -10.65 -10.86
C ASP A 180 11.56 -11.94 -10.11
N TYR A 181 11.96 -11.82 -8.85
CA TYR A 181 12.18 -12.99 -7.99
C TYR A 181 10.93 -13.86 -7.85
N PHE A 182 9.75 -13.24 -7.72
CA PHE A 182 8.49 -13.97 -7.60
C PHE A 182 8.13 -14.71 -8.90
N LYS A 183 8.38 -14.13 -10.07
CA LYS A 183 8.16 -14.78 -11.39
C LYS A 183 8.96 -16.07 -11.52
N ASP A 184 10.19 -16.07 -11.04
CA ASP A 184 11.07 -17.25 -11.13
C ASP A 184 10.61 -18.39 -10.21
N THR A 185 9.80 -18.10 -9.20
CA THR A 185 9.35 -19.08 -8.18
C THR A 185 7.89 -19.54 -8.38
N THR A 186 7.12 -18.93 -9.29
CA THR A 186 5.71 -19.25 -9.52
C THR A 186 5.44 -19.69 -10.95
N ASN A 187 4.98 -20.94 -11.09
CA ASN A 187 4.42 -21.43 -12.34
C ASN A 187 2.91 -21.15 -12.35
N ASP A 188 2.41 -20.56 -13.44
CA ASP A 188 0.99 -20.39 -13.78
C ASP A 188 0.13 -19.60 -12.77
N VAL A 189 0.19 -18.26 -12.83
CA VAL A 189 -0.75 -17.36 -12.13
C VAL A 189 -1.74 -16.81 -13.15
N THR A 190 -3.02 -17.07 -12.94
CA THR A 190 -4.12 -16.44 -13.70
C THR A 190 -4.70 -15.28 -12.92
N LEU A 191 -4.62 -14.07 -13.48
CA LEU A 191 -5.28 -12.88 -12.98
C LEU A 191 -6.70 -12.79 -13.54
N ILE A 192 -7.68 -12.62 -12.65
CA ILE A 192 -9.09 -12.38 -13.02
C ILE A 192 -9.55 -11.06 -12.41
#